data_772c0f8383262ab3e74e1896f97ca694
#
_entry.id   772c0f8383262ab3e74e1896f97ca694
#
_cell.length_a   1.000
_cell.length_b   1.000
_cell.length_c   1.000
_cell.angle_alpha   90.00
_cell.angle_beta   90.00
_cell.angle_gamma   90.00
#
_symmetry.space_group_name_H-M   'P 1'
#
loop_
_entity.id
_entity.type
_entity.pdbx_description
1 polymer ?
#
loop_
_entity_poly.entity_id
_entity_poly.type
_entity_poly.pdbx_seq_one_letter_code
_entity_poly.pdbx_strand_id
1 'polypeptide(L)'
;MLPMVSRILVTVMALLAAEYETIVAAAVAGRDRWAALLRSSGLSEADAAAAVESDAFGPLTAELRRAEENHYDVDALLPRLVRARAIDDVDDVAAVLRHRVAVATARSSRSGSSGAAASLGARSRRGGAAPRLIAGLIPEAAGEMSDEMRQALTERRELIEARADAVLDEAVVASARWVSGLANAPVDPRAAATCRRSSRAVAAYRDRYQVTADTLLGAPPESTAQKIDHARAEAALRALAKLGQPRDAGATPRRAQEQRGLRL
;
A
#
# COMPACT_ATOMS: atom_id res chain seq x y z
N MET A 1 -8.28 39.22 12.73
CA MET A 1 -9.26 38.42 11.96
C MET A 1 -8.50 37.73 10.85
N LEU A 2 -8.12 36.48 11.02
CA LEU A 2 -7.54 35.65 9.93
C LEU A 2 -8.67 35.27 8.97
N PRO A 3 -8.46 35.39 7.67
CA PRO A 3 -9.51 35.13 6.70
C PRO A 3 -9.97 33.66 6.74
N MET A 4 -11.26 33.45 6.53
CA MET A 4 -11.98 32.17 6.59
C MET A 4 -11.36 31.06 5.71
N VAL A 5 -10.53 31.43 4.75
CA VAL A 5 -9.79 30.51 3.84
C VAL A 5 -8.76 29.67 4.58
N SER A 6 -8.21 30.17 5.72
CA SER A 6 -7.21 29.44 6.49
C SER A 6 -7.79 28.27 7.32
N ARG A 7 -9.11 28.24 7.55
CA ARG A 7 -9.75 27.16 8.33
C ARG A 7 -10.03 25.88 7.50
N ILE A 8 -10.11 26.01 6.18
CA ILE A 8 -10.32 24.85 5.28
C ILE A 8 -9.03 24.05 5.11
N LEU A 9 -7.87 24.66 5.32
CA LEU A 9 -6.55 24.01 5.19
C LEU A 9 -6.11 23.20 6.43
N VAL A 10 -6.88 23.20 7.52
CA VAL A 10 -6.56 22.44 8.74
C VAL A 10 -7.17 21.01 8.71
N THR A 11 -7.65 20.56 7.57
CA THR A 11 -8.09 19.16 7.48
C THR A 11 -6.84 18.28 7.47
N VAL A 12 -6.62 17.61 8.59
CA VAL A 12 -5.47 16.73 8.80
C VAL A 12 -5.56 15.57 7.82
N MET A 13 -4.44 15.18 7.21
CA MET A 13 -4.35 14.03 6.31
C MET A 13 -5.00 12.76 6.89
N ALA A 14 -4.90 12.58 8.21
CA ALA A 14 -5.53 11.47 8.92
C ALA A 14 -7.05 11.43 8.74
N LEU A 15 -7.74 12.59 8.79
CA LEU A 15 -9.19 12.65 8.61
C LEU A 15 -9.57 12.36 7.15
N LEU A 16 -8.89 12.97 6.19
CA LEU A 16 -9.13 12.71 4.77
C LEU A 16 -8.88 11.25 4.39
N ALA A 17 -7.82 10.67 4.93
CA ALA A 17 -7.51 9.26 4.74
C ALA A 17 -8.60 8.35 5.34
N ALA A 18 -9.04 8.64 6.57
CA ALA A 18 -10.09 7.89 7.23
C ALA A 18 -11.44 7.98 6.49
N GLU A 19 -11.81 9.17 5.99
CA GLU A 19 -12.99 9.35 5.16
C GLU A 19 -12.90 8.54 3.86
N TYR A 20 -11.77 8.61 3.16
CA TYR A 20 -11.54 7.83 1.95
C TYR A 20 -11.64 6.33 2.22
N GLU A 21 -10.93 5.83 3.23
CA GLU A 21 -10.94 4.42 3.63
C GLU A 21 -12.35 3.95 4.05
N THR A 22 -13.14 4.83 4.70
CA THR A 22 -14.54 4.56 5.06
C THR A 22 -15.42 4.43 3.82
N ILE A 23 -15.28 5.33 2.83
CA ILE A 23 -16.02 5.26 1.58
C ILE A 23 -15.63 3.99 0.81
N VAL A 24 -14.33 3.66 0.73
CA VAL A 24 -13.86 2.40 0.13
C VAL A 24 -14.44 1.20 0.86
N ALA A 25 -14.44 1.23 2.19
CA ALA A 25 -15.05 0.18 3.00
C ALA A 25 -16.54 0.02 2.70
N ALA A 26 -17.29 1.10 2.58
CA ALA A 26 -18.72 1.07 2.23
C ALA A 26 -18.93 0.56 0.78
N ALA A 27 -18.09 1.01 -0.16
CA ALA A 27 -18.16 0.59 -1.57
C ALA A 27 -17.88 -0.90 -1.77
N VAL A 28 -16.97 -1.46 -0.98
CA VAL A 28 -16.52 -2.86 -1.07
C VAL A 28 -17.24 -3.77 -0.07
N ALA A 29 -17.93 -3.18 0.93
CA ALA A 29 -18.56 -3.90 2.03
C ALA A 29 -19.93 -4.49 1.68
N GLY A 30 -20.17 -4.88 0.44
CA GLY A 30 -21.29 -5.76 0.18
C GLY A 30 -21.06 -7.09 0.91
N ARG A 31 -21.79 -7.34 2.02
CA ARG A 31 -21.86 -8.67 2.67
C ARG A 31 -22.02 -9.76 1.61
N ASP A 32 -22.75 -9.45 0.55
CA ASP A 32 -23.05 -10.33 -0.58
C ASP A 32 -21.82 -10.70 -1.40
N ARG A 33 -20.87 -9.78 -1.61
CA ARG A 33 -19.62 -10.07 -2.33
C ARG A 33 -18.77 -11.10 -1.60
N TRP A 34 -18.57 -10.91 -0.29
CA TRP A 34 -17.78 -11.83 0.51
C TRP A 34 -18.48 -13.18 0.70
N ALA A 35 -19.81 -13.17 0.83
CA ALA A 35 -20.61 -14.37 0.85
C ALA A 35 -20.51 -15.14 -0.49
N ALA A 36 -20.55 -14.44 -1.62
CA ALA A 36 -20.35 -15.05 -2.94
C ALA A 36 -18.95 -15.65 -3.08
N LEU A 37 -17.92 -14.93 -2.61
CA LEU A 37 -16.55 -15.42 -2.61
C LEU A 37 -16.37 -16.69 -1.76
N LEU A 38 -16.98 -16.74 -0.58
CA LEU A 38 -16.96 -17.96 0.25
C LEU A 38 -17.61 -19.14 -0.46
N ARG A 39 -18.79 -18.95 -1.07
CA ARG A 39 -19.47 -20.01 -1.84
C ARG A 39 -18.62 -20.52 -3.01
N SER A 40 -17.90 -19.62 -3.69
CA SER A 40 -17.03 -19.98 -4.81
C SER A 40 -15.67 -20.54 -4.39
N SER A 41 -15.33 -20.51 -3.10
CA SER A 41 -14.02 -20.90 -2.59
C SER A 41 -13.76 -22.42 -2.53
N GLY A 42 -14.81 -23.23 -2.74
CA GLY A 42 -14.75 -24.68 -2.64
C GLY A 42 -15.16 -25.24 -1.27
N LEU A 43 -15.75 -24.40 -0.41
CA LEU A 43 -16.49 -24.83 0.78
C LEU A 43 -17.78 -25.56 0.36
N SER A 44 -18.29 -26.44 1.23
CA SER A 44 -19.66 -26.90 1.08
C SER A 44 -20.65 -25.74 1.23
N GLU A 45 -21.85 -25.87 0.66
CA GLU A 45 -22.90 -24.83 0.80
C GLU A 45 -23.24 -24.60 2.28
N ALA A 46 -23.26 -25.67 3.09
CA ALA A 46 -23.51 -25.58 4.52
C ALA A 46 -22.40 -24.83 5.26
N ASP A 47 -21.12 -25.13 4.98
CA ASP A 47 -19.99 -24.46 5.61
C ASP A 47 -19.89 -22.98 5.19
N ALA A 48 -20.17 -22.68 3.93
CA ALA A 48 -20.20 -21.31 3.43
C ALA A 48 -21.34 -20.50 4.09
N ALA A 49 -22.53 -21.09 4.26
CA ALA A 49 -23.65 -20.47 4.97
C ALA A 49 -23.31 -20.26 6.45
N ALA A 50 -22.80 -21.28 7.12
CA ALA A 50 -22.37 -21.19 8.53
C ALA A 50 -21.28 -20.10 8.73
N ALA A 51 -20.32 -20.01 7.82
CA ALA A 51 -19.28 -18.97 7.87
C ALA A 51 -19.86 -17.55 7.73
N VAL A 52 -20.88 -17.36 6.90
CA VAL A 52 -21.55 -16.05 6.71
C VAL A 52 -22.39 -15.65 7.92
N GLU A 53 -22.96 -16.62 8.64
CA GLU A 53 -23.75 -16.39 9.85
C GLU A 53 -22.89 -16.31 11.13
N SER A 54 -21.63 -16.71 11.07
CA SER A 54 -20.71 -16.66 12.22
C SER A 54 -20.39 -15.23 12.64
N ASP A 55 -20.20 -15.02 13.96
CA ASP A 55 -19.68 -13.77 14.52
C ASP A 55 -18.29 -13.42 14.00
N ALA A 56 -17.52 -14.44 13.56
CA ALA A 56 -16.21 -14.25 12.96
C ALA A 56 -16.25 -13.79 11.49
N PHE A 57 -17.43 -13.73 10.84
CA PHE A 57 -17.55 -13.28 9.45
C PHE A 57 -17.07 -11.84 9.25
N GLY A 58 -17.47 -10.92 10.12
CA GLY A 58 -16.99 -9.53 10.10
C GLY A 58 -15.47 -9.44 10.20
N PRO A 59 -14.85 -10.04 11.22
CA PRO A 59 -13.39 -10.15 11.33
C PRO A 59 -12.71 -10.82 10.13
N LEU A 60 -13.30 -11.87 9.53
CA LEU A 60 -12.79 -12.51 8.31
C LEU A 60 -12.81 -11.54 7.12
N THR A 61 -13.91 -10.85 6.89
CA THR A 61 -14.03 -9.88 5.79
C THR A 61 -13.07 -8.72 5.95
N ALA A 62 -12.78 -8.29 7.18
CA ALA A 62 -11.75 -7.29 7.47
C ALA A 62 -10.34 -7.78 7.09
N GLU A 63 -10.00 -9.05 7.35
CA GLU A 63 -8.71 -9.63 6.93
C GLU A 63 -8.62 -9.81 5.41
N LEU A 64 -9.69 -10.25 4.76
CA LEU A 64 -9.74 -10.37 3.29
C LEU A 64 -9.58 -9.00 2.63
N ARG A 65 -10.25 -7.97 3.14
CA ARG A 65 -10.11 -6.59 2.69
C ARG A 65 -8.68 -6.10 2.85
N ARG A 66 -8.08 -6.32 4.02
CA ARG A 66 -6.68 -5.99 4.27
C ARG A 66 -5.73 -6.73 3.32
N ALA A 67 -6.04 -7.98 2.99
CA ALA A 67 -5.29 -8.72 1.98
C ALA A 67 -5.40 -8.05 0.61
N GLU A 68 -6.58 -7.63 0.16
CA GLU A 68 -6.77 -6.89 -1.09
C GLU A 68 -6.03 -5.57 -1.10
N GLU A 69 -6.09 -4.79 -0.02
CA GLU A 69 -5.34 -3.54 0.14
C GLU A 69 -3.83 -3.76 0.02
N ASN A 70 -3.35 -4.94 0.43
CA ASN A 70 -1.96 -5.38 0.26
C ASN A 70 -1.72 -6.14 -1.05
N HIS A 71 -2.66 -6.05 -2.01
CA HIS A 71 -2.56 -6.56 -3.38
C HIS A 71 -2.49 -8.07 -3.51
N TYR A 72 -3.04 -8.79 -2.55
CA TYR A 72 -3.30 -10.21 -2.72
C TYR A 72 -4.53 -10.40 -3.59
N ASP A 73 -4.47 -11.34 -4.50
CA ASP A 73 -5.63 -11.84 -5.21
C ASP A 73 -6.43 -12.75 -4.27
N VAL A 74 -7.44 -12.18 -3.60
CA VAL A 74 -8.25 -12.92 -2.63
C VAL A 74 -9.14 -13.97 -3.29
N ASP A 75 -9.52 -13.76 -4.56
CA ASP A 75 -10.30 -14.72 -5.34
C ASP A 75 -9.49 -16.00 -5.61
N ALA A 76 -8.19 -15.88 -5.78
CA ALA A 76 -7.28 -17.01 -5.90
C ALA A 76 -6.75 -17.51 -4.55
N LEU A 77 -6.60 -16.61 -3.56
CA LEU A 77 -6.05 -16.93 -2.24
C LEU A 77 -7.02 -17.81 -1.44
N LEU A 78 -8.28 -17.40 -1.32
CA LEU A 78 -9.26 -18.07 -0.46
C LEU A 78 -9.50 -19.53 -0.85
N PRO A 79 -9.75 -19.90 -2.13
CA PRO A 79 -9.88 -21.30 -2.54
C PRO A 79 -8.64 -22.15 -2.24
N ARG A 80 -7.46 -21.56 -2.25
CA ARG A 80 -6.22 -22.26 -1.92
C ARG A 80 -6.10 -22.52 -0.42
N LEU A 81 -6.52 -21.56 0.41
CA LEU A 81 -6.52 -21.70 1.85
C LEU A 81 -7.59 -22.71 2.34
N VAL A 82 -8.71 -22.78 1.64
CA VAL A 82 -9.75 -23.80 1.86
C VAL A 82 -9.16 -25.18 1.57
N ARG A 83 -8.53 -25.37 0.40
CA ARG A 83 -7.97 -26.68 -0.03
C ARG A 83 -6.69 -27.09 0.71
N ALA A 84 -5.96 -26.15 1.31
CA ALA A 84 -4.66 -26.43 1.93
C ALA A 84 -4.76 -27.35 3.16
N ARG A 85 -5.90 -27.39 3.81
CA ARG A 85 -6.18 -28.26 4.96
C ARG A 85 -7.68 -28.46 5.07
N ALA A 86 -8.13 -29.69 5.35
CA ALA A 86 -9.53 -30.00 5.60
C ALA A 86 -10.12 -29.06 6.66
N ILE A 87 -11.38 -28.68 6.44
CA ILE A 87 -12.16 -27.81 7.35
C ILE A 87 -13.22 -28.65 8.04
N ASP A 88 -13.22 -29.96 7.76
CA ASP A 88 -14.14 -30.91 8.36
C ASP A 88 -14.01 -30.87 9.89
N ASP A 89 -15.13 -30.88 10.60
CA ASP A 89 -15.23 -30.83 12.07
C ASP A 89 -14.71 -29.53 12.75
N VAL A 90 -14.85 -28.39 12.11
CA VAL A 90 -14.50 -27.09 12.68
C VAL A 90 -15.76 -26.34 13.14
N ASP A 91 -15.81 -25.96 14.43
CA ASP A 91 -16.95 -25.24 15.02
C ASP A 91 -17.19 -23.86 14.36
N ASP A 92 -16.13 -23.17 13.90
CA ASP A 92 -16.21 -21.86 13.26
C ASP A 92 -15.27 -21.77 12.05
N VAL A 93 -15.82 -22.02 10.88
CA VAL A 93 -15.13 -21.95 9.58
C VAL A 93 -14.59 -20.55 9.31
N ALA A 94 -15.34 -19.49 9.65
CA ALA A 94 -14.92 -18.12 9.43
C ALA A 94 -13.71 -17.74 10.28
N ALA A 95 -13.67 -18.16 11.54
CA ALA A 95 -12.53 -17.91 12.44
C ALA A 95 -11.25 -18.60 11.93
N VAL A 96 -11.37 -19.85 11.46
CA VAL A 96 -10.25 -20.60 10.89
C VAL A 96 -9.74 -19.95 9.61
N LEU A 97 -10.63 -19.57 8.70
CA LEU A 97 -10.25 -18.89 7.46
C LEU A 97 -9.60 -17.54 7.75
N ARG A 98 -10.14 -16.76 8.69
CA ARG A 98 -9.51 -15.51 9.15
C ARG A 98 -8.06 -15.74 9.58
N HIS A 99 -7.83 -16.73 10.43
CA HIS A 99 -6.48 -17.05 10.88
C HIS A 99 -5.55 -17.45 9.73
N ARG A 100 -6.05 -18.30 8.80
CA ARG A 100 -5.27 -18.72 7.63
C ARG A 100 -4.91 -17.54 6.72
N VAL A 101 -5.84 -16.63 6.48
CA VAL A 101 -5.59 -15.39 5.69
C VAL A 101 -4.53 -14.55 6.38
N ALA A 102 -4.69 -14.26 7.68
CA ALA A 102 -3.74 -13.47 8.45
C ALA A 102 -2.32 -14.08 8.42
N VAL A 103 -2.19 -15.40 8.59
CA VAL A 103 -0.90 -16.09 8.54
C VAL A 103 -0.30 -16.04 7.13
N ALA A 104 -1.11 -16.25 6.08
CA ALA A 104 -0.62 -16.23 4.69
C ALA A 104 -0.10 -14.85 4.29
N THR A 105 -0.80 -13.78 4.68
CA THR A 105 -0.42 -12.39 4.39
C THR A 105 0.78 -11.94 5.23
N ALA A 106 0.84 -12.31 6.53
CA ALA A 106 1.95 -11.95 7.41
C ALA A 106 3.27 -12.63 7.03
N ARG A 107 3.25 -13.86 6.53
CA ARG A 107 4.46 -14.57 6.05
C ARG A 107 5.08 -13.90 4.83
N SER A 108 4.25 -13.43 3.90
CA SER A 108 4.74 -12.74 2.70
C SER A 108 5.38 -11.38 3.01
N SER A 109 4.90 -10.69 4.06
CA SER A 109 5.49 -9.42 4.50
C SER A 109 6.87 -9.60 5.11
N ARG A 110 7.14 -10.76 5.75
CA ARG A 110 8.44 -11.10 6.38
C ARG A 110 9.46 -11.70 5.41
N SER A 111 9.04 -12.29 4.30
CA SER A 111 9.92 -13.01 3.39
C SER A 111 10.47 -12.16 2.24
N GLY A 112 10.50 -10.84 2.39
CA GLY A 112 11.34 -9.98 1.55
C GLY A 112 12.84 -10.29 1.67
N SER A 113 13.22 -11.26 2.51
CA SER A 113 14.61 -11.63 2.79
C SER A 113 14.94 -13.12 2.68
N SER A 114 14.03 -14.01 2.27
CA SER A 114 14.40 -15.43 2.10
C SER A 114 13.51 -16.18 1.11
N GLY A 115 14.14 -16.74 0.11
CA GLY A 115 13.54 -17.13 -1.18
C GLY A 115 12.67 -18.39 -1.27
N ALA A 116 12.22 -19.03 -0.20
CA ALA A 116 11.42 -20.27 -0.28
C ALA A 116 9.94 -20.10 0.08
N ALA A 117 9.58 -19.17 0.97
CA ALA A 117 8.19 -18.89 1.35
C ALA A 117 7.50 -17.92 0.38
N ALA A 118 8.25 -17.27 -0.50
CA ALA A 118 7.76 -16.31 -1.49
C ALA A 118 6.83 -16.92 -2.55
N SER A 119 6.85 -18.25 -2.73
CA SER A 119 6.13 -18.88 -3.84
C SER A 119 4.61 -18.95 -3.65
N LEU A 120 4.10 -19.03 -2.41
CA LEU A 120 2.66 -19.06 -2.15
C LEU A 120 2.04 -17.67 -2.18
N GLY A 121 2.68 -16.69 -1.55
CA GLY A 121 2.21 -15.31 -1.53
C GLY A 121 2.38 -14.60 -2.88
N ALA A 122 3.50 -14.86 -3.58
CA ALA A 122 3.76 -14.25 -4.89
C ALA A 122 2.79 -14.73 -5.98
N ARG A 123 2.34 -15.98 -5.93
CA ARG A 123 1.34 -16.52 -6.88
C ARG A 123 -0.08 -16.03 -6.62
N SER A 124 -0.34 -15.44 -5.45
CA SER A 124 -1.64 -14.89 -5.08
C SER A 124 -1.71 -13.38 -5.27
N ARG A 125 -0.65 -12.75 -5.76
CA ARG A 125 -0.67 -11.33 -6.12
C ARG A 125 -1.24 -11.19 -7.52
N ARG A 126 -2.18 -10.27 -7.69
CA ARG A 126 -2.69 -9.93 -9.01
C ARG A 126 -1.52 -9.54 -9.92
N GLY A 127 -1.38 -10.18 -11.05
CA GLY A 127 -0.36 -9.88 -12.09
C GLY A 127 -0.62 -8.57 -12.84
N GLY A 128 -1.13 -7.56 -12.15
CA GLY A 128 -1.40 -6.22 -12.70
C GLY A 128 -0.28 -5.23 -12.38
N ALA A 129 -0.29 -4.09 -13.06
CA ALA A 129 0.57 -2.96 -12.74
C ALA A 129 0.47 -2.63 -11.26
N ALA A 130 1.60 -2.25 -10.63
CA ALA A 130 1.61 -1.85 -9.23
C ALA A 130 0.50 -0.82 -8.99
N PRO A 131 -0.31 -0.98 -7.93
CA PRO A 131 -1.46 -0.12 -7.69
C PRO A 131 -1.01 1.32 -7.53
N ARG A 132 -1.85 2.21 -7.99
CA ARG A 132 -1.66 3.63 -7.76
C ARG A 132 -1.86 3.92 -6.29
N LEU A 133 -0.96 4.70 -5.72
CA LEU A 133 -1.06 5.17 -4.36
C LEU A 133 -1.39 6.67 -4.36
N ILE A 134 -2.42 7.06 -3.64
CA ILE A 134 -2.79 8.44 -3.39
C ILE A 134 -1.76 9.01 -2.43
N ALA A 135 -1.16 10.13 -2.80
CA ALA A 135 -0.04 10.75 -2.07
C ALA A 135 1.10 9.77 -1.69
N GLY A 136 1.23 8.65 -2.41
CA GLY A 136 2.23 7.62 -2.16
C GLY A 136 1.97 6.71 -0.96
N LEU A 137 0.82 6.83 -0.28
CA LEU A 137 0.50 6.09 0.95
C LEU A 137 -0.78 5.25 0.83
N ILE A 138 -1.87 5.82 0.33
CA ILE A 138 -3.19 5.21 0.39
C ILE A 138 -3.47 4.50 -0.93
N PRO A 139 -3.82 3.20 -0.94
CA PRO A 139 -4.19 2.50 -2.17
C PRO A 139 -5.41 3.15 -2.83
N GLU A 140 -5.32 3.39 -4.13
CA GLU A 140 -6.49 3.81 -4.92
C GLU A 140 -7.51 2.67 -4.95
N ALA A 141 -8.77 3.00 -4.71
CA ALA A 141 -9.85 2.04 -4.74
C ALA A 141 -9.96 1.40 -6.13
N ALA A 142 -10.10 0.10 -6.17
CA ALA A 142 -10.31 -0.69 -7.38
C ALA A 142 -11.55 -1.56 -7.23
N GLY A 143 -12.24 -1.82 -8.33
CA GLY A 143 -13.42 -2.68 -8.39
C GLY A 143 -14.65 -1.95 -8.92
N GLU A 144 -15.74 -2.70 -9.05
CA GLU A 144 -17.04 -2.16 -9.46
C GLU A 144 -17.66 -1.35 -8.32
N MET A 145 -18.10 -0.15 -8.64
CA MET A 145 -18.74 0.78 -7.70
C MET A 145 -19.70 1.70 -8.45
N SER A 146 -20.69 2.26 -7.73
CA SER A 146 -21.61 3.24 -8.32
C SER A 146 -20.88 4.52 -8.76
N ASP A 147 -21.48 5.27 -9.68
CA ASP A 147 -20.90 6.53 -10.17
C ASP A 147 -20.77 7.56 -9.06
N GLU A 148 -21.77 7.66 -8.18
CA GLU A 148 -21.72 8.53 -6.99
C GLU A 148 -20.54 8.19 -6.08
N MET A 149 -20.32 6.89 -5.83
CA MET A 149 -19.21 6.42 -4.99
C MET A 149 -17.86 6.73 -5.66
N ARG A 150 -17.77 6.52 -6.98
CA ARG A 150 -16.58 6.83 -7.77
C ARG A 150 -16.28 8.33 -7.73
N GLN A 151 -17.31 9.17 -7.85
CA GLN A 151 -17.17 10.62 -7.74
C GLN A 151 -16.68 11.02 -6.35
N ALA A 152 -17.32 10.52 -5.28
CA ALA A 152 -16.93 10.81 -3.91
C ALA A 152 -15.46 10.41 -3.61
N LEU A 153 -15.03 9.25 -4.10
CA LEU A 153 -13.64 8.80 -3.97
C LEU A 153 -12.67 9.67 -4.76
N THR A 154 -13.08 10.13 -5.95
CA THR A 154 -12.27 11.04 -6.76
C THR A 154 -12.06 12.39 -6.06
N GLU A 155 -13.13 12.98 -5.54
CA GLU A 155 -13.05 14.23 -4.77
C GLU A 155 -12.14 14.10 -3.54
N ARG A 156 -12.27 13.01 -2.78
CA ARG A 156 -11.41 12.76 -1.61
C ARG A 156 -9.96 12.53 -2.00
N ARG A 157 -9.70 11.80 -3.09
CA ARG A 157 -8.36 11.62 -3.64
C ARG A 157 -7.71 12.97 -3.96
N GLU A 158 -8.43 13.86 -4.65
CA GLU A 158 -7.92 15.19 -5.02
C GLU A 158 -7.59 16.03 -3.79
N LEU A 159 -8.42 15.99 -2.75
CA LEU A 159 -8.15 16.67 -1.49
C LEU A 159 -6.91 16.12 -0.78
N ILE A 160 -6.73 14.80 -0.75
CA ILE A 160 -5.56 14.14 -0.16
C ILE A 160 -4.28 14.54 -0.92
N GLU A 161 -4.32 14.52 -2.25
CA GLU A 161 -3.20 14.91 -3.10
C GLU A 161 -2.83 16.38 -2.88
N ALA A 162 -3.83 17.28 -2.88
CA ALA A 162 -3.63 18.70 -2.63
C ALA A 162 -3.08 18.98 -1.23
N ARG A 163 -3.57 18.28 -0.21
CA ARG A 163 -3.05 18.39 1.16
C ARG A 163 -1.60 17.96 1.26
N ALA A 164 -1.23 16.84 0.63
CA ALA A 164 0.14 16.34 0.63
C ALA A 164 1.12 17.31 -0.07
N ASP A 165 0.68 17.92 -1.17
CA ASP A 165 1.46 18.97 -1.85
C ASP A 165 1.62 20.22 -0.96
N ALA A 166 0.53 20.69 -0.33
CA ALA A 166 0.57 21.86 0.55
C ALA A 166 1.52 21.65 1.73
N VAL A 167 1.46 20.49 2.39
CA VAL A 167 2.36 20.16 3.53
C VAL A 167 3.81 20.16 3.10
N LEU A 168 4.12 19.61 1.93
CA LEU A 168 5.49 19.64 1.39
C LEU A 168 5.93 21.06 1.10
N ASP A 169 5.12 21.84 0.40
CA ASP A 169 5.46 23.20 -0.02
C ASP A 169 5.61 24.14 1.20
N GLU A 170 4.73 24.03 2.21
CA GLU A 170 4.85 24.74 3.49
C GLU A 170 6.15 24.38 4.22
N ALA A 171 6.52 23.11 4.26
CA ALA A 171 7.75 22.65 4.90
C ALA A 171 9.01 23.15 4.17
N VAL A 172 8.98 23.22 2.85
CA VAL A 172 10.06 23.78 2.02
C VAL A 172 10.20 25.28 2.29
N VAL A 173 9.11 26.04 2.28
CA VAL A 173 9.11 27.48 2.56
C VAL A 173 9.61 27.77 3.99
N ALA A 174 9.18 26.97 4.96
CA ALA A 174 9.62 27.09 6.35
C ALA A 174 11.04 26.57 6.59
N SER A 175 11.70 26.01 5.58
CA SER A 175 13.04 25.38 5.72
C SER A 175 13.05 24.34 6.86
N ALA A 176 11.98 23.55 6.96
CA ALA A 176 11.85 22.55 8.02
C ALA A 176 13.03 21.57 8.00
N ARG A 177 13.57 21.24 9.17
CA ARG A 177 14.81 20.42 9.27
C ARG A 177 14.72 19.08 8.55
N TRP A 178 13.56 18.42 8.60
CA TRP A 178 13.37 17.15 7.92
C TRP A 178 13.44 17.25 6.39
N VAL A 179 13.13 18.42 5.80
CA VAL A 179 13.24 18.65 4.34
C VAL A 179 14.70 18.62 3.89
N SER A 180 15.63 19.09 4.72
CA SER A 180 17.07 19.05 4.39
C SER A 180 17.61 17.61 4.26
N GLY A 181 16.92 16.63 4.86
CA GLY A 181 17.22 15.20 4.69
C GLY A 181 16.68 14.58 3.40
N LEU A 182 15.89 15.32 2.61
CA LEU A 182 15.44 14.87 1.29
C LEU A 182 16.49 15.22 0.23
N ALA A 183 16.48 14.44 -0.88
CA ALA A 183 17.35 14.76 -2.01
C ALA A 183 16.92 16.06 -2.68
N ASN A 184 17.90 16.85 -3.14
CA ASN A 184 17.64 18.02 -3.96
C ASN A 184 16.97 17.61 -5.29
N ALA A 185 16.10 18.48 -5.81
CA ALA A 185 15.44 18.23 -7.08
C ALA A 185 16.47 18.13 -8.22
N PRO A 186 16.52 16.99 -8.94
CA PRO A 186 17.41 16.84 -10.08
C PRO A 186 17.03 17.77 -11.22
N VAL A 187 17.99 18.10 -12.10
CA VAL A 187 17.75 18.91 -13.29
C VAL A 187 16.90 18.16 -14.33
N ASP A 188 17.05 16.83 -14.42
CA ASP A 188 16.25 16.00 -15.32
C ASP A 188 14.76 16.03 -14.92
N PRO A 189 13.83 16.39 -15.83
CA PRO A 189 12.41 16.53 -15.50
C PRO A 189 11.75 15.25 -14.97
N ARG A 190 12.15 14.08 -15.45
CA ARG A 190 11.62 12.78 -15.00
C ARG A 190 12.10 12.45 -13.59
N ALA A 191 13.37 12.71 -13.33
CA ALA A 191 13.95 12.54 -12.01
C ALA A 191 13.37 13.57 -11.03
N ALA A 192 13.15 14.82 -11.44
CA ALA A 192 12.50 15.87 -10.66
C ALA A 192 11.05 15.48 -10.28
N ALA A 193 10.26 14.95 -11.22
CA ALA A 193 8.91 14.46 -10.95
C ALA A 193 8.91 13.28 -9.97
N THR A 194 9.89 12.38 -10.06
CA THR A 194 10.05 11.28 -9.12
C THR A 194 10.48 11.77 -7.74
N CYS A 195 11.39 12.74 -7.70
CA CYS A 195 11.82 13.40 -6.46
C CYS A 195 10.61 14.03 -5.76
N ARG A 196 9.83 14.88 -6.44
CA ARG A 196 8.64 15.52 -5.85
C ARG A 196 7.63 14.49 -5.36
N ARG A 197 7.35 13.43 -6.14
CA ARG A 197 6.41 12.37 -5.74
C ARG A 197 6.86 11.66 -4.47
N SER A 198 8.13 11.33 -4.37
CA SER A 198 8.70 10.66 -3.19
C SER A 198 8.74 11.58 -1.98
N SER A 199 9.11 12.85 -2.14
CA SER A 199 9.09 13.84 -1.06
C SER A 199 7.68 14.08 -0.53
N ARG A 200 6.68 14.11 -1.43
CA ARG A 200 5.27 14.23 -1.07
C ARG A 200 4.78 13.04 -0.25
N ALA A 201 5.22 11.81 -0.55
CA ALA A 201 4.85 10.64 0.25
C ALA A 201 5.40 10.72 1.69
N VAL A 202 6.59 11.26 1.88
CA VAL A 202 7.15 11.53 3.21
C VAL A 202 6.34 12.61 3.93
N ALA A 203 6.00 13.71 3.25
CA ALA A 203 5.18 14.78 3.81
C ALA A 203 3.80 14.28 4.24
N ALA A 204 3.15 13.48 3.39
CA ALA A 204 1.85 12.87 3.67
C ALA A 204 1.90 11.94 4.91
N TYR A 205 2.96 11.11 5.03
CA TYR A 205 3.17 10.27 6.21
C TYR A 205 3.30 11.13 7.47
N ARG A 206 4.11 12.16 7.44
CA ARG A 206 4.32 13.07 8.57
C ARG A 206 3.04 13.76 9.03
N ASP A 207 2.24 14.26 8.07
CA ASP A 207 0.96 14.91 8.38
C ASP A 207 -0.08 13.90 8.89
N ARG A 208 -0.16 12.70 8.29
CA ARG A 208 -1.10 11.65 8.72
C ARG A 208 -0.86 11.21 10.17
N TYR A 209 0.40 11.04 10.55
CA TYR A 209 0.78 10.54 11.87
C TYR A 209 1.33 11.61 12.81
N GLN A 210 1.11 12.89 12.47
CA GLN A 210 1.47 14.05 13.29
C GLN A 210 2.93 14.01 13.75
N VAL A 211 3.84 13.66 12.84
CA VAL A 211 5.28 13.57 13.13
C VAL A 211 5.86 14.96 13.27
N THR A 212 6.15 15.39 14.49
CA THR A 212 6.76 16.69 14.81
C THR A 212 8.29 16.63 14.93
N ALA A 213 8.84 15.43 15.07
CA ALA A 213 10.30 15.24 15.20
C ALA A 213 11.06 15.71 13.96
N ASP A 214 12.33 16.10 14.15
CA ASP A 214 13.23 16.51 13.06
C ASP A 214 13.67 15.34 12.17
N THR A 215 13.52 14.10 12.65
CA THR A 215 13.81 12.89 11.85
C THR A 215 12.75 12.70 10.75
N LEU A 216 13.15 12.09 9.63
CA LEU A 216 12.33 11.98 8.43
C LEU A 216 10.98 11.29 8.68
N LEU A 217 10.94 10.20 9.44
CA LEU A 217 9.73 9.41 9.70
C LEU A 217 9.33 9.35 11.20
N GLY A 218 10.05 10.07 12.07
CA GLY A 218 9.72 10.11 13.49
C GLY A 218 10.07 8.84 14.27
N ALA A 219 9.26 8.54 15.29
CA ALA A 219 9.38 7.35 16.10
C ALA A 219 8.98 6.07 15.34
N PRO A 220 9.40 4.87 15.82
CA PRO A 220 8.96 3.61 15.24
C PRO A 220 7.43 3.49 15.20
N PRO A 221 6.87 2.88 14.13
CA PRO A 221 5.42 2.78 13.96
C PRO A 221 4.81 1.80 14.98
N GLU A 222 3.69 2.18 15.59
CA GLU A 222 3.00 1.41 16.63
C GLU A 222 1.91 0.51 16.04
N SER A 223 1.03 1.06 15.20
CA SER A 223 -0.10 0.32 14.62
C SER A 223 0.27 -0.41 13.33
N THR A 224 -0.53 -1.42 12.95
CA THR A 224 -0.35 -2.14 11.69
C THR A 224 -0.50 -1.21 10.48
N ALA A 225 -1.48 -0.32 10.48
CA ALA A 225 -1.67 0.66 9.42
C ALA A 225 -0.45 1.59 9.30
N GLN A 226 0.03 2.09 10.44
CA GLN A 226 1.23 2.94 10.48
C GLN A 226 2.47 2.19 9.98
N LYS A 227 2.64 0.89 10.30
CA LYS A 227 3.75 0.07 9.78
C LYS A 227 3.73 -0.06 8.26
N ILE A 228 2.55 -0.22 7.67
CA ILE A 228 2.38 -0.29 6.21
C ILE A 228 2.78 1.03 5.56
N ASP A 229 2.25 2.14 6.07
CA ASP A 229 2.54 3.47 5.53
C ASP A 229 3.98 3.89 5.78
N HIS A 230 4.56 3.52 6.93
CA HIS A 230 5.98 3.71 7.21
C HIS A 230 6.85 3.01 6.18
N ALA A 231 6.56 1.75 5.86
CA ALA A 231 7.29 1.00 4.83
C ALA A 231 7.17 1.64 3.44
N ARG A 232 6.02 2.23 3.10
CA ARG A 232 5.83 3.01 1.87
C ARG A 232 6.66 4.29 1.85
N ALA A 233 6.64 5.04 2.96
CA ALA A 233 7.46 6.24 3.12
C ALA A 233 8.97 5.92 3.09
N GLU A 234 9.42 4.81 3.69
CA GLU A 234 10.80 4.32 3.56
C GLU A 234 11.15 3.97 2.10
N ALA A 235 10.22 3.35 1.36
CA ALA A 235 10.44 3.08 -0.05
C ALA A 235 10.59 4.37 -0.86
N ALA A 236 9.84 5.42 -0.52
CA ALA A 236 10.00 6.76 -1.10
C ALA A 236 11.37 7.37 -0.77
N LEU A 237 11.85 7.25 0.47
CA LEU A 237 13.19 7.69 0.87
C LEU A 237 14.30 6.93 0.12
N ARG A 238 14.16 5.63 -0.06
CA ARG A 238 15.09 4.83 -0.87
C ARG A 238 15.11 5.28 -2.34
N ALA A 239 13.95 5.67 -2.88
CA ALA A 239 13.88 6.21 -4.24
C ALA A 239 14.60 7.56 -4.34
N LEU A 240 14.44 8.45 -3.34
CA LEU A 240 15.17 9.72 -3.24
C LEU A 240 16.69 9.50 -3.16
N ALA A 241 17.14 8.60 -2.30
CA ALA A 241 18.56 8.28 -2.15
C ALA A 241 19.20 7.81 -3.47
N LYS A 242 18.48 7.02 -4.26
CA LYS A 242 18.93 6.59 -5.61
C LYS A 242 19.05 7.74 -6.60
N LEU A 243 18.21 8.76 -6.48
CA LEU A 243 18.29 9.95 -7.34
C LEU A 243 19.48 10.86 -6.99
N GLY A 244 19.88 10.87 -5.72
CA GLY A 244 21.05 11.65 -5.24
C GLY A 244 22.39 10.97 -5.51
N GLN A 245 22.41 9.70 -5.92
CA GLN A 245 23.66 9.02 -6.29
C GLN A 245 24.09 9.45 -7.69
N PRO A 246 25.35 9.85 -7.90
CA PRO A 246 25.88 10.06 -9.24
C PRO A 246 25.68 8.77 -10.02
N ARG A 247 25.00 8.84 -11.18
CA ARG A 247 25.05 7.74 -12.12
C ARG A 247 26.51 7.63 -12.55
N ASP A 248 27.18 6.53 -12.25
CA ASP A 248 28.44 6.20 -12.85
C ASP A 248 28.26 6.22 -14.37
N ALA A 249 28.58 7.35 -14.97
CA ALA A 249 28.69 7.51 -16.41
C ALA A 249 29.94 6.74 -16.84
N GLY A 250 29.73 5.45 -17.19
CA GLY A 250 30.84 4.76 -17.81
C GLY A 250 31.10 3.32 -17.39
N ALA A 251 30.11 2.46 -17.40
CA ALA A 251 30.41 1.08 -17.75
C ALA A 251 30.52 0.97 -19.28
N THR A 252 31.61 1.51 -19.85
CA THR A 252 31.99 1.19 -21.20
C THR A 252 32.16 -0.34 -21.29
N PRO A 253 31.44 -1.04 -22.17
CA PRO A 253 31.68 -2.48 -22.35
C PRO A 253 33.13 -2.66 -22.78
N ARG A 254 33.91 -3.30 -21.93
CA ARG A 254 35.29 -3.68 -22.22
C ARG A 254 35.22 -4.55 -23.47
N ARG A 255 35.54 -3.94 -24.64
CA ARG A 255 35.76 -4.67 -25.88
C ARG A 255 36.77 -5.77 -25.57
N ALA A 256 36.34 -7.01 -25.78
CA ALA A 256 37.21 -8.14 -25.81
C ALA A 256 38.27 -7.85 -26.91
N GLN A 257 39.50 -7.61 -26.49
CA GLN A 257 40.64 -7.62 -27.40
C GLN A 257 40.81 -9.07 -27.86
N GLU A 258 40.45 -9.30 -29.12
CA GLU A 258 40.82 -10.48 -29.85
C GLU A 258 42.35 -10.63 -29.82
N GLN A 259 42.81 -11.60 -29.07
CA GLN A 259 44.17 -12.11 -29.24
C GLN A 259 44.21 -12.89 -30.58
N ARG A 260 44.60 -12.20 -31.64
CA ARG A 260 45.15 -12.88 -32.81
C ARG A 260 46.53 -13.37 -32.44
N GLY A 261 46.63 -14.65 -32.10
CA GLY A 261 47.89 -15.35 -32.03
C GLY A 261 48.52 -15.49 -33.41
N LEU A 262 49.70 -14.93 -33.59
CA LEU A 262 50.58 -15.26 -34.67
C LEU A 262 51.08 -16.69 -34.48
N ARG A 263 50.85 -17.51 -35.48
CA ARG A 263 51.67 -18.71 -35.74
C ARG A 263 52.83 -18.31 -36.59
N LEU A 264 53.99 -18.67 -36.17
CA LEU A 264 55.15 -19.09 -37.00
C LEU A 264 55.65 -20.44 -36.49
#